data_a543094be9fafb125c0d6f4761657bd4
#
_entry.id   a543094be9fafb125c0d6f4761657bd4
#
_cell.length_a   1.000
_cell.length_b   1.000
_cell.length_c   1.000
_cell.angle_alpha   90.00
_cell.angle_beta   90.00
_cell.angle_gamma   90.00
#
_symmetry.space_group_name_H-M   'P 1'
#
loop_
_entity.id
_entity.type
_entity.pdbx_description
1 polymer ?
#
loop_
_entity_poly.entity_id
_entity_poly.type
_entity_poly.pdbx_seq_one_letter_code
_entity_poly.pdbx_strand_id
1 'polypeptide(L)'
;MPAMSFVTTCKGRLDHLRQTLPRLVAQPDSECIVVDYDCPDGTADWVSANYPEVRMLRVTDAPVFHKSHAQNLGAAIAGAPWLCLVDADILVGDAFMASALPLLGSGRYLRPQPVSFGAYGSFVCARQDFAAVGGYDEAFEGVSYMDDDLYVRLEMAGARAAGFPGENFTAIDHDHELRTRHYEIKDRPLNHRINFCYANIKHDLMRHAGRDLPLDSRRAIYAEVKRVVLAQAREGTGSAHLEVSLPVSSSVPQRYAWEVRRKWIFDLVETRP
;
A
#
# COMPACT_ATOMS: atom_id res chain seq x y z
N MET A 1 -25.02 0.30 12.40
CA MET A 1 -24.03 0.44 11.31
C MET A 1 -22.75 -0.21 11.79
N PRO A 2 -22.00 -0.92 10.95
CA PRO A 2 -20.77 -1.57 11.38
C PRO A 2 -19.76 -0.54 11.92
N ALA A 3 -18.99 -0.95 12.92
CA ALA A 3 -17.93 -0.10 13.47
C ALA A 3 -16.68 -0.09 12.58
N MET A 4 -16.43 -1.19 11.85
CA MET A 4 -15.22 -1.38 11.04
C MET A 4 -15.53 -2.03 9.69
N SER A 5 -14.90 -1.55 8.63
CA SER A 5 -14.89 -2.19 7.32
C SER A 5 -13.54 -2.90 7.12
N PHE A 6 -13.57 -4.22 7.00
CA PHE A 6 -12.43 -4.99 6.54
C PHE A 6 -12.36 -4.92 5.02
N VAL A 7 -11.24 -4.46 4.50
CA VAL A 7 -10.97 -4.38 3.06
C VAL A 7 -9.80 -5.30 2.74
N THR A 8 -10.05 -6.30 1.92
CA THR A 8 -9.01 -7.20 1.41
C THR A 8 -9.06 -7.28 -0.11
N THR A 9 -7.91 -7.52 -0.73
CA THR A 9 -7.77 -7.53 -2.19
C THR A 9 -7.18 -8.86 -2.64
N CYS A 10 -7.70 -9.42 -3.72
CA CYS A 10 -7.29 -10.72 -4.20
C CYS A 10 -6.92 -10.72 -5.68
N LYS A 11 -5.71 -11.20 -5.98
CA LYS A 11 -5.27 -11.62 -7.31
C LYS A 11 -4.32 -12.80 -7.19
N GLY A 12 -4.75 -13.99 -7.61
CA GLY A 12 -3.97 -15.23 -7.49
C GLY A 12 -3.75 -15.69 -6.06
N ARG A 13 -4.73 -15.40 -5.16
CA ARG A 13 -4.64 -15.69 -3.71
C ARG A 13 -5.94 -16.29 -3.16
N LEU A 14 -6.75 -16.92 -3.99
CA LEU A 14 -8.02 -17.49 -3.53
C LEU A 14 -7.83 -18.54 -2.42
N ASP A 15 -6.79 -19.36 -2.49
CA ASP A 15 -6.52 -20.37 -1.47
C ASP A 15 -6.17 -19.78 -0.09
N HIS A 16 -5.53 -18.61 -0.07
CA HIS A 16 -5.35 -17.85 1.17
C HIS A 16 -6.68 -17.24 1.62
N LEU A 17 -7.40 -16.60 0.72
CA LEU A 17 -8.66 -15.96 1.03
C LEU A 17 -9.70 -16.96 1.58
N ARG A 18 -9.71 -18.21 1.12
CA ARG A 18 -10.53 -19.29 1.66
C ARG A 18 -10.30 -19.54 3.15
N GLN A 19 -9.09 -19.31 3.64
CA GLN A 19 -8.70 -19.47 5.04
C GLN A 19 -8.93 -18.20 5.85
N THR A 20 -8.73 -17.01 5.25
CA THR A 20 -8.75 -15.73 5.96
C THR A 20 -10.14 -15.10 5.99
N LEU A 21 -10.93 -15.19 4.92
CA LEU A 21 -12.26 -14.56 4.83
C LEU A 21 -13.23 -15.03 5.91
N PRO A 22 -13.33 -16.34 6.28
CA PRO A 22 -14.17 -16.77 7.39
C PRO A 22 -13.86 -16.06 8.71
N ARG A 23 -12.57 -15.75 8.95
CA ARG A 23 -12.13 -15.03 10.15
C ARG A 23 -12.52 -13.54 10.13
N LEU A 24 -12.57 -12.94 8.94
CA LEU A 24 -12.99 -11.54 8.76
C LEU A 24 -14.53 -11.43 8.95
N VAL A 25 -15.29 -12.34 8.35
CA VAL A 25 -16.75 -12.35 8.44
C VAL A 25 -17.23 -12.64 9.86
N ALA A 26 -16.48 -13.42 10.63
CA ALA A 26 -16.79 -13.72 12.03
C ALA A 26 -16.53 -12.54 12.99
N GLN A 27 -15.90 -11.46 12.57
CA GLN A 27 -15.63 -10.31 13.44
C GLN A 27 -16.95 -9.55 13.75
N PRO A 28 -17.25 -9.28 15.03
CA PRO A 28 -18.47 -8.58 15.41
C PRO A 28 -18.48 -7.14 14.91
N ASP A 29 -19.68 -6.58 14.71
CA ASP A 29 -19.89 -5.17 14.33
C ASP A 29 -19.06 -4.71 13.12
N SER A 30 -18.85 -5.59 12.15
CA SER A 30 -18.04 -5.31 10.97
C SER A 30 -18.78 -5.59 9.66
N GLU A 31 -18.26 -5.03 8.59
CA GLU A 31 -18.55 -5.44 7.21
C GLU A 31 -17.25 -5.90 6.53
N CYS A 32 -17.40 -6.81 5.59
CA CYS A 32 -16.28 -7.30 4.78
C CYS A 32 -16.43 -6.86 3.33
N ILE A 33 -15.34 -6.37 2.76
CA ILE A 33 -15.21 -5.95 1.37
C ILE A 33 -14.07 -6.73 0.75
N VAL A 34 -14.35 -7.47 -0.32
CA VAL A 34 -13.35 -8.17 -1.11
C VAL A 34 -13.26 -7.51 -2.48
N VAL A 35 -12.05 -7.11 -2.86
CA VAL A 35 -11.77 -6.62 -4.21
C VAL A 35 -11.13 -7.76 -5.01
N ASP A 36 -11.87 -8.34 -5.92
CA ASP A 36 -11.34 -9.26 -6.94
C ASP A 36 -10.69 -8.41 -8.03
N TYR A 37 -9.36 -8.41 -8.06
CA TYR A 37 -8.62 -7.60 -9.02
C TYR A 37 -8.27 -8.42 -10.26
N ASP A 38 -9.26 -8.76 -11.07
CA ASP A 38 -9.11 -9.64 -12.24
C ASP A 38 -8.38 -10.95 -11.85
N CYS A 39 -8.90 -11.59 -10.81
CA CYS A 39 -8.26 -12.76 -10.21
C CYS A 39 -8.47 -13.99 -11.09
N PRO A 40 -7.39 -14.66 -11.54
CA PRO A 40 -7.53 -15.85 -12.39
C PRO A 40 -8.12 -17.07 -11.66
N ASP A 41 -8.19 -17.04 -10.33
CA ASP A 41 -8.63 -18.16 -9.51
C ASP A 41 -10.15 -18.22 -9.33
N GLY A 42 -10.92 -17.26 -9.89
CA GLY A 42 -12.38 -17.21 -9.74
C GLY A 42 -12.84 -16.72 -8.37
N THR A 43 -12.11 -15.76 -7.78
CA THR A 43 -12.38 -15.23 -6.43
C THR A 43 -13.79 -14.67 -6.30
N ALA A 44 -14.25 -13.85 -7.25
CA ALA A 44 -15.57 -13.23 -7.17
C ALA A 44 -16.69 -14.25 -7.14
N ASP A 45 -16.60 -15.28 -7.97
CA ASP A 45 -17.63 -16.32 -8.06
C ASP A 45 -17.64 -17.15 -6.77
N TRP A 46 -16.46 -17.49 -6.24
CA TRP A 46 -16.36 -18.23 -4.99
C TRP A 46 -16.90 -17.44 -3.79
N VAL A 47 -16.54 -16.16 -3.66
CA VAL A 47 -17.01 -15.32 -2.55
C VAL A 47 -18.54 -15.15 -2.64
N SER A 48 -19.07 -14.84 -3.81
CA SER A 48 -20.52 -14.64 -4.00
C SER A 48 -21.33 -15.90 -3.69
N ALA A 49 -20.78 -17.08 -3.97
CA ALA A 49 -21.46 -18.36 -3.70
C ALA A 49 -21.40 -18.76 -2.21
N ASN A 50 -20.35 -18.41 -1.48
CA ASN A 50 -20.12 -18.89 -0.11
C ASN A 50 -20.38 -17.81 0.97
N TYR A 51 -20.29 -16.52 0.61
CA TYR A 51 -20.43 -15.37 1.52
C TYR A 51 -21.24 -14.25 0.86
N PRO A 52 -22.55 -14.45 0.63
CA PRO A 52 -23.39 -13.47 -0.07
C PRO A 52 -23.52 -12.12 0.66
N GLU A 53 -23.22 -12.08 1.97
CA GLU A 53 -23.18 -10.87 2.78
C GLU A 53 -21.92 -10.02 2.55
N VAL A 54 -20.87 -10.59 1.97
CA VAL A 54 -19.62 -9.87 1.69
C VAL A 54 -19.82 -8.96 0.49
N ARG A 55 -19.41 -7.71 0.63
CA ARG A 55 -19.46 -6.77 -0.47
C ARG A 55 -18.33 -7.05 -1.44
N MET A 56 -18.69 -7.56 -2.61
CA MET A 56 -17.75 -7.90 -3.68
C MET A 56 -17.62 -6.76 -4.66
N LEU A 57 -16.36 -6.35 -4.96
CA LEU A 57 -16.05 -5.47 -6.08
C LEU A 57 -15.17 -6.24 -7.06
N ARG A 58 -15.61 -6.35 -8.30
CA ARG A 58 -14.88 -7.04 -9.37
C ARG A 58 -14.25 -6.03 -10.31
N VAL A 59 -12.95 -6.07 -10.45
CA VAL A 59 -12.17 -5.37 -11.47
C VAL A 59 -11.92 -6.34 -12.62
N THR A 60 -12.01 -5.88 -13.86
CA THR A 60 -11.77 -6.68 -15.07
C THR A 60 -10.70 -6.01 -15.91
N ASP A 61 -10.11 -6.75 -16.85
CA ASP A 61 -9.11 -6.25 -17.80
C ASP A 61 -7.86 -5.64 -17.10
N ALA A 62 -7.47 -6.20 -15.97
CA ALA A 62 -6.34 -5.78 -15.16
C ALA A 62 -5.28 -6.89 -15.02
N PRO A 63 -4.52 -7.23 -16.09
CA PRO A 63 -3.61 -8.36 -16.09
C PRO A 63 -2.49 -8.25 -15.05
N VAL A 64 -2.08 -7.03 -14.71
CA VAL A 64 -1.07 -6.73 -13.69
C VAL A 64 -1.76 -6.30 -12.41
N PHE A 65 -1.32 -6.84 -11.26
CA PHE A 65 -1.87 -6.44 -9.97
C PHE A 65 -1.39 -5.06 -9.55
N HIS A 66 -2.34 -4.22 -9.16
CA HIS A 66 -2.07 -2.89 -8.63
C HIS A 66 -2.65 -2.76 -7.21
N LYS A 67 -1.87 -3.17 -6.21
CA LYS A 67 -2.35 -3.24 -4.80
C LYS A 67 -2.93 -1.90 -4.32
N SER A 68 -2.22 -0.80 -4.54
CA SER A 68 -2.68 0.55 -4.13
C SER A 68 -4.04 0.89 -4.70
N HIS A 69 -4.26 0.66 -6.00
CA HIS A 69 -5.55 0.92 -6.65
C HIS A 69 -6.64 -0.01 -6.11
N ALA A 70 -6.35 -1.30 -5.95
CA ALA A 70 -7.31 -2.27 -5.42
C ALA A 70 -7.76 -1.90 -3.98
N GLN A 71 -6.82 -1.52 -3.11
CA GLN A 71 -7.13 -1.07 -1.74
C GLN A 71 -7.97 0.21 -1.73
N ASN A 72 -7.64 1.18 -2.60
CA ASN A 72 -8.41 2.41 -2.72
C ASN A 72 -9.85 2.16 -3.18
N LEU A 73 -10.05 1.26 -4.15
CA LEU A 73 -11.38 0.87 -4.61
C LEU A 73 -12.22 0.24 -3.48
N GLY A 74 -11.63 -0.65 -2.70
CA GLY A 74 -12.30 -1.26 -1.55
C GLY A 74 -12.64 -0.23 -0.47
N ALA A 75 -11.70 0.66 -0.15
CA ALA A 75 -11.91 1.74 0.83
C ALA A 75 -12.99 2.73 0.38
N ALA A 76 -13.11 2.99 -0.92
CA ALA A 76 -14.11 3.92 -1.48
C ALA A 76 -15.55 3.45 -1.26
N ILE A 77 -15.79 2.13 -1.25
CA ILE A 77 -17.12 1.58 -1.00
C ILE A 77 -17.39 1.23 0.47
N ALA A 78 -16.42 1.39 1.36
CA ALA A 78 -16.55 1.11 2.79
C ALA A 78 -17.59 2.02 3.45
N GLY A 79 -18.47 1.41 4.28
CA GLY A 79 -19.55 2.11 4.97
C GLY A 79 -19.23 2.48 6.42
N ALA A 80 -18.29 1.76 7.06
CA ALA A 80 -17.92 2.00 8.45
C ALA A 80 -17.01 3.23 8.62
N PRO A 81 -16.98 3.83 9.82
CA PRO A 81 -16.08 4.95 10.12
C PRO A 81 -14.60 4.54 10.17
N TRP A 82 -14.31 3.26 10.42
CA TRP A 82 -12.96 2.72 10.51
C TRP A 82 -12.71 1.71 9.41
N LEU A 83 -11.53 1.80 8.82
CA LEU A 83 -11.01 0.85 7.83
C LEU A 83 -9.98 -0.06 8.50
N CYS A 84 -10.13 -1.38 8.32
CA CYS A 84 -9.06 -2.35 8.51
C CYS A 84 -8.63 -2.84 7.13
N LEU A 85 -7.51 -2.32 6.66
CA LEU A 85 -6.91 -2.76 5.39
C LEU A 85 -6.03 -3.97 5.71
N VAL A 86 -6.39 -5.12 5.17
CA VAL A 86 -5.79 -6.41 5.53
C VAL A 86 -5.45 -7.20 4.27
N ASP A 87 -4.23 -7.76 4.22
CA ASP A 87 -3.81 -8.58 3.08
C ASP A 87 -4.55 -9.93 3.08
N ALA A 88 -4.75 -10.52 1.89
CA ALA A 88 -5.51 -11.76 1.72
C ALA A 88 -4.89 -12.99 2.41
N ASP A 89 -3.64 -12.90 2.84
CA ASP A 89 -2.88 -13.94 3.53
C ASP A 89 -2.78 -13.70 5.06
N ILE A 90 -3.60 -12.80 5.62
CA ILE A 90 -3.59 -12.52 7.07
C ILE A 90 -4.80 -13.14 7.75
N LEU A 91 -4.55 -14.04 8.68
CA LEU A 91 -5.54 -14.57 9.61
C LEU A 91 -5.76 -13.58 10.74
N VAL A 92 -6.99 -13.08 10.86
CA VAL A 92 -7.39 -12.18 11.94
C VAL A 92 -7.92 -13.00 13.11
N GLY A 93 -7.37 -12.77 14.31
CA GLY A 93 -7.76 -13.47 15.53
C GLY A 93 -9.12 -13.02 16.05
N ASP A 94 -9.80 -13.91 16.78
CA ASP A 94 -11.16 -13.69 17.30
C ASP A 94 -11.21 -12.51 18.31
N ALA A 95 -10.09 -12.23 19.01
CA ALA A 95 -9.98 -11.14 19.97
C ALA A 95 -9.65 -9.76 19.33
N PHE A 96 -9.49 -9.70 18.01
CA PHE A 96 -9.02 -8.49 17.33
C PHE A 96 -9.94 -7.29 17.59
N MET A 97 -11.24 -7.40 17.32
CA MET A 97 -12.18 -6.28 17.52
C MET A 97 -12.22 -5.80 18.97
N ALA A 98 -12.23 -6.72 19.93
CA ALA A 98 -12.21 -6.38 21.35
C ALA A 98 -10.94 -5.63 21.77
N SER A 99 -9.80 -5.95 21.16
CA SER A 99 -8.51 -5.30 21.43
C SER A 99 -8.32 -3.99 20.67
N ALA A 100 -8.84 -3.88 19.45
CA ALA A 100 -8.64 -2.71 18.60
C ALA A 100 -9.62 -1.58 18.87
N LEU A 101 -10.92 -1.86 19.09
CA LEU A 101 -11.95 -0.84 19.28
C LEU A 101 -11.64 0.18 20.39
N PRO A 102 -11.14 -0.21 21.59
CA PRO A 102 -10.81 0.76 22.64
C PRO A 102 -9.64 1.69 22.29
N LEU A 103 -8.82 1.32 21.32
CA LEU A 103 -7.64 2.09 20.89
C LEU A 103 -7.97 3.10 19.79
N LEU A 104 -9.14 2.96 19.15
CA LEU A 104 -9.59 3.84 18.08
C LEU A 104 -9.78 5.27 18.61
N GLY A 105 -9.37 6.25 17.84
CA GLY A 105 -9.51 7.66 18.21
C GLY A 105 -9.03 8.58 17.09
N SER A 106 -9.54 9.80 17.07
CA SER A 106 -9.15 10.81 16.08
C SER A 106 -7.64 11.03 16.06
N GLY A 107 -7.08 11.13 14.88
CA GLY A 107 -5.65 11.34 14.67
C GLY A 107 -4.79 10.14 15.08
N ARG A 108 -5.33 8.92 15.00
CA ARG A 108 -4.58 7.68 15.25
C ARG A 108 -4.79 6.69 14.11
N TYR A 109 -3.73 5.95 13.82
CA TYR A 109 -3.82 4.71 13.05
C TYR A 109 -3.18 3.58 13.86
N LEU A 110 -3.73 2.36 13.73
CA LEU A 110 -3.28 1.23 14.54
C LEU A 110 -2.54 0.23 13.68
N ARG A 111 -1.43 -0.29 14.21
CA ARG A 111 -0.62 -1.35 13.60
C ARG A 111 -0.46 -2.51 14.58
N PRO A 112 -0.24 -3.74 14.09
CA PRO A 112 0.09 -4.84 14.98
C PRO A 112 1.41 -4.55 15.71
N GLN A 113 1.48 -4.84 17.01
CA GLN A 113 2.69 -4.69 17.85
C GLN A 113 2.86 -5.88 18.79
N PRO A 114 4.00 -6.62 18.70
CA PRO A 114 5.03 -6.45 17.68
C PRO A 114 4.50 -6.75 16.28
N VAL A 115 5.13 -6.18 15.25
CA VAL A 115 4.79 -6.49 13.86
C VAL A 115 5.30 -7.88 13.53
N SER A 116 4.41 -8.83 13.25
CA SER A 116 4.81 -10.12 12.73
C SER A 116 5.27 -10.03 11.28
N PHE A 117 6.19 -10.92 10.90
CA PHE A 117 6.62 -11.00 9.51
C PHE A 117 5.41 -11.26 8.60
N GLY A 118 5.24 -10.44 7.58
CA GLY A 118 4.13 -10.53 6.62
C GLY A 118 2.89 -9.68 6.96
N ALA A 119 2.70 -9.20 8.20
CA ALA A 119 1.55 -8.38 8.60
C ALA A 119 1.81 -6.86 8.53
N TYR A 120 2.95 -6.42 8.03
CA TYR A 120 3.38 -5.02 8.03
C TYR A 120 2.41 -4.08 7.30
N GLY A 121 1.85 -4.52 6.18
CA GLY A 121 0.91 -3.75 5.35
C GLY A 121 -0.55 -3.82 5.83
N SER A 122 -0.82 -4.51 6.94
CA SER A 122 -2.17 -4.62 7.50
C SER A 122 -2.31 -3.68 8.71
N PHE A 123 -3.32 -2.80 8.67
CA PHE A 123 -3.47 -1.75 9.68
C PHE A 123 -4.91 -1.24 9.76
N VAL A 124 -5.20 -0.42 10.78
CA VAL A 124 -6.51 0.24 10.96
C VAL A 124 -6.32 1.76 10.98
N CYS A 125 -7.21 2.47 10.29
CA CYS A 125 -7.27 3.94 10.38
C CYS A 125 -8.71 4.44 10.24
N ALA A 126 -8.95 5.70 10.63
CA ALA A 126 -10.22 6.33 10.32
C ALA A 126 -10.38 6.49 8.81
N ARG A 127 -11.58 6.16 8.29
CA ARG A 127 -11.89 6.30 6.86
C ARG A 127 -11.69 7.74 6.38
N GLN A 128 -12.04 8.71 7.22
CA GLN A 128 -11.82 10.13 6.90
C GLN A 128 -10.33 10.49 6.80
N ASP A 129 -9.47 9.94 7.66
CA ASP A 129 -8.02 10.22 7.63
C ASP A 129 -7.37 9.58 6.40
N PHE A 130 -7.79 8.35 6.06
CA PHE A 130 -7.39 7.70 4.82
C PHE A 130 -7.77 8.52 3.57
N ALA A 131 -9.01 9.02 3.53
CA ALA A 131 -9.50 9.85 2.44
C ALA A 131 -8.78 11.21 2.37
N ALA A 132 -8.50 11.83 3.54
CA ALA A 132 -7.83 13.13 3.63
C ALA A 132 -6.40 13.10 3.06
N VAL A 133 -5.69 11.97 3.19
CA VAL A 133 -4.37 11.77 2.57
C VAL A 133 -4.44 11.20 1.16
N GLY A 134 -5.64 11.05 0.57
CA GLY A 134 -5.84 10.54 -0.78
C GLY A 134 -5.66 9.03 -0.91
N GLY A 135 -5.75 8.27 0.18
CA GLY A 135 -5.57 6.81 0.19
C GLY A 135 -4.15 6.37 -0.13
N TYR A 136 -4.00 5.16 -0.65
CA TYR A 136 -2.72 4.68 -1.19
C TYR A 136 -2.30 5.47 -2.43
N ASP A 137 -1.01 5.68 -2.59
CA ASP A 137 -0.46 6.32 -3.79
C ASP A 137 -0.44 5.33 -4.97
N GLU A 138 -1.26 5.62 -5.97
CA GLU A 138 -1.40 4.81 -7.19
C GLU A 138 -0.28 5.02 -8.22
N ALA A 139 0.75 5.78 -7.89
CA ALA A 139 1.95 5.82 -8.71
C ALA A 139 2.92 4.66 -8.38
N PHE A 140 2.80 4.03 -7.20
CA PHE A 140 3.60 2.85 -6.89
C PHE A 140 3.19 1.63 -7.72
N GLU A 141 4.17 0.95 -8.26
CA GLU A 141 3.98 -0.35 -8.92
C GLU A 141 4.70 -1.46 -8.11
N GLY A 142 4.21 -2.69 -8.24
CA GLY A 142 4.85 -3.86 -7.64
C GLY A 142 4.68 -3.95 -6.12
N VAL A 143 5.76 -4.27 -5.42
CA VAL A 143 5.75 -4.56 -3.98
C VAL A 143 6.62 -3.58 -3.20
N SER A 144 6.28 -3.36 -1.91
CA SER A 144 7.03 -2.58 -0.92
C SER A 144 6.89 -1.06 -1.02
N TYR A 145 7.12 -0.41 0.10
CA TYR A 145 7.11 1.04 0.33
C TYR A 145 5.76 1.75 0.16
N MET A 146 4.73 1.14 -0.42
CA MET A 146 3.41 1.77 -0.51
C MET A 146 2.74 1.93 0.86
N ASP A 147 2.97 0.98 1.75
CA ASP A 147 2.46 1.03 3.14
C ASP A 147 3.24 2.07 3.95
N ASP A 148 4.59 2.09 3.82
CA ASP A 148 5.46 3.10 4.44
C ASP A 148 5.09 4.51 3.99
N ASP A 149 4.86 4.70 2.70
CA ASP A 149 4.42 5.97 2.12
C ASP A 149 3.10 6.44 2.74
N LEU A 150 2.13 5.54 2.86
CA LEU A 150 0.84 5.86 3.46
C LEU A 150 1.00 6.27 4.93
N TYR A 151 1.80 5.54 5.71
CA TYR A 151 2.06 5.88 7.11
C TYR A 151 2.72 7.24 7.25
N VAL A 152 3.74 7.54 6.42
CA VAL A 152 4.38 8.87 6.40
C VAL A 152 3.36 9.96 6.08
N ARG A 153 2.46 9.77 5.10
CA ARG A 153 1.43 10.78 4.77
C ARG A 153 0.39 10.95 5.88
N LEU A 154 -0.01 9.89 6.56
CA LEU A 154 -0.87 9.97 7.74
C LEU A 154 -0.19 10.76 8.86
N GLU A 155 1.10 10.51 9.11
CA GLU A 155 1.89 11.25 10.11
C GLU A 155 2.09 12.72 9.73
N MET A 156 2.35 13.01 8.45
CA MET A 156 2.42 14.39 7.95
C MET A 156 1.08 15.13 8.10
N ALA A 157 -0.04 14.41 8.04
CA ALA A 157 -1.38 14.95 8.32
C ALA A 157 -1.72 15.05 9.82
N GLY A 158 -0.78 14.68 10.70
CA GLY A 158 -0.91 14.80 12.16
C GLY A 158 -1.41 13.54 12.86
N ALA A 159 -1.62 12.42 12.15
CA ALA A 159 -1.95 11.16 12.77
C ALA A 159 -0.73 10.55 13.48
N ARG A 160 -0.99 9.70 14.49
CA ARG A 160 0.06 9.01 15.25
C ARG A 160 -0.17 7.52 15.23
N ALA A 161 0.90 6.76 15.07
CA ALA A 161 0.87 5.32 15.19
C ALA A 161 0.54 4.89 16.63
N ALA A 162 -0.34 3.91 16.78
CA ALA A 162 -0.58 3.19 18.01
C ALA A 162 -0.59 1.68 17.70
N GLY A 163 -0.48 0.82 18.72
CA GLY A 163 -0.39 -0.60 18.54
C GLY A 163 -1.59 -1.36 19.10
N PHE A 164 -2.02 -2.39 18.40
CA PHE A 164 -2.85 -3.47 18.96
C PHE A 164 -1.99 -4.74 19.07
N PRO A 165 -2.39 -5.73 19.93
CA PRO A 165 -1.60 -6.96 20.11
C PRO A 165 -1.35 -7.69 18.80
N GLY A 166 -0.08 -7.86 18.44
CA GLY A 166 0.35 -8.36 17.12
C GLY A 166 -0.04 -9.80 16.84
N GLU A 167 -0.27 -10.61 17.89
CA GLU A 167 -0.78 -11.98 17.78
C GLU A 167 -2.20 -12.08 17.15
N ASN A 168 -2.93 -10.97 17.09
CA ASN A 168 -4.20 -10.92 16.37
C ASN A 168 -4.06 -11.02 14.85
N PHE A 169 -2.86 -10.78 14.31
CA PHE A 169 -2.61 -10.86 12.87
C PHE A 169 -1.51 -11.89 12.60
N THR A 170 -1.89 -13.01 12.01
CA THR A 170 -0.95 -14.10 11.66
C THR A 170 -0.90 -14.26 10.15
N ALA A 171 0.28 -14.08 9.57
CA ALA A 171 0.47 -14.27 8.14
C ALA A 171 0.53 -15.76 7.80
N ILE A 172 -0.15 -16.17 6.73
CA ILE A 172 0.04 -17.45 6.08
C ILE A 172 1.34 -17.39 5.30
N ASP A 173 2.26 -18.28 5.62
CA ASP A 173 3.57 -18.32 4.93
C ASP A 173 3.42 -18.75 3.47
N HIS A 174 4.18 -18.11 2.61
CA HIS A 174 4.24 -18.42 1.18
C HIS A 174 5.54 -17.93 0.56
N ASP A 175 5.92 -18.54 -0.56
CA ASP A 175 7.15 -18.24 -1.26
C ASP A 175 7.21 -16.83 -1.91
N HIS A 176 8.42 -16.45 -2.30
CA HIS A 176 8.65 -15.15 -2.94
C HIS A 176 8.08 -15.07 -4.36
N GLU A 177 8.02 -16.19 -5.08
CA GLU A 177 7.47 -16.25 -6.43
C GLU A 177 5.98 -15.89 -6.42
N LEU A 178 5.23 -16.45 -5.48
CA LEU A 178 3.82 -16.14 -5.30
C LEU A 178 3.58 -14.64 -5.01
N ARG A 179 4.52 -13.97 -4.30
CA ARG A 179 4.42 -12.52 -4.01
C ARG A 179 4.51 -11.64 -5.23
N THR A 180 5.31 -12.04 -6.24
CA THR A 180 5.58 -11.18 -7.41
C THR A 180 4.91 -11.65 -8.69
N ARG A 181 4.25 -12.82 -8.66
CA ARG A 181 3.66 -13.48 -9.83
C ARG A 181 2.81 -12.57 -10.72
N HIS A 182 2.01 -11.71 -10.14
CA HIS A 182 1.06 -10.85 -10.84
C HIS A 182 1.54 -9.40 -11.01
N TYR A 183 2.79 -9.07 -10.65
CA TYR A 183 3.38 -7.76 -10.90
C TYR A 183 4.21 -7.74 -12.18
N GLU A 184 4.45 -6.58 -12.75
CA GLU A 184 5.29 -6.43 -13.95
C GLU A 184 6.75 -6.81 -13.67
N ILE A 185 7.34 -6.25 -12.60
CA ILE A 185 8.71 -6.55 -12.18
C ILE A 185 8.68 -7.69 -11.16
N LYS A 186 9.25 -8.85 -11.56
CA LYS A 186 9.34 -10.05 -10.71
C LYS A 186 10.52 -9.99 -9.73
N ASP A 187 11.57 -9.26 -10.09
CA ASP A 187 12.75 -9.05 -9.25
C ASP A 187 12.39 -8.14 -8.07
N ARG A 188 12.26 -8.75 -6.88
CA ARG A 188 11.87 -8.05 -5.66
C ARG A 188 12.91 -7.01 -5.21
N PRO A 189 14.22 -7.32 -5.15
CA PRO A 189 15.26 -6.33 -4.87
C PRO A 189 15.21 -5.12 -5.79
N LEU A 190 15.01 -5.34 -7.09
CA LEU A 190 14.91 -4.26 -8.06
C LEU A 190 13.66 -3.40 -7.83
N ASN A 191 12.53 -4.03 -7.56
CA ASN A 191 11.28 -3.33 -7.25
C ASN A 191 11.39 -2.50 -5.96
N HIS A 192 12.02 -3.06 -4.91
CA HIS A 192 12.34 -2.33 -3.68
C HIS A 192 13.15 -1.08 -3.94
N ARG A 193 14.19 -1.17 -4.78
CA ARG A 193 15.07 -0.04 -5.10
C ARG A 193 14.31 1.08 -5.81
N ILE A 194 13.46 0.73 -6.78
CA ILE A 194 12.61 1.71 -7.48
C ILE A 194 11.69 2.42 -6.48
N ASN A 195 10.95 1.66 -5.70
CA ASN A 195 9.96 2.20 -4.78
C ASN A 195 10.60 3.01 -3.65
N PHE A 196 11.77 2.58 -3.15
CA PHE A 196 12.55 3.33 -2.16
C PHE A 196 12.97 4.71 -2.68
N CYS A 197 13.58 4.77 -3.86
CA CYS A 197 14.04 6.03 -4.45
C CYS A 197 12.84 6.95 -4.74
N TYR A 198 11.76 6.39 -5.29
CA TYR A 198 10.55 7.15 -5.55
C TYR A 198 9.94 7.75 -4.28
N ALA A 199 9.75 6.94 -3.23
CA ALA A 199 9.19 7.41 -1.96
C ALA A 199 10.01 8.56 -1.37
N ASN A 200 11.33 8.44 -1.36
CA ASN A 200 12.23 9.49 -0.83
C ASN A 200 12.10 10.79 -1.63
N ILE A 201 12.15 10.72 -2.95
CA ILE A 201 12.01 11.91 -3.82
C ILE A 201 10.66 12.57 -3.62
N LYS A 202 9.60 11.77 -3.63
CA LYS A 202 8.22 12.25 -3.43
C LYS A 202 8.07 12.95 -2.07
N HIS A 203 8.53 12.32 -0.98
CA HIS A 203 8.41 12.90 0.35
C HIS A 203 9.19 14.21 0.49
N ASP A 204 10.37 14.31 -0.12
CA ASP A 204 11.13 15.56 -0.17
C ASP A 204 10.37 16.67 -0.90
N LEU A 205 9.80 16.34 -2.05
CA LEU A 205 9.01 17.29 -2.84
C LEU A 205 7.74 17.72 -2.09
N MET A 206 7.05 16.78 -1.42
CA MET A 206 5.87 17.07 -0.61
C MET A 206 6.20 18.02 0.56
N ARG A 207 7.28 17.74 1.30
CA ARG A 207 7.73 18.61 2.40
C ARG A 207 8.06 20.01 1.90
N HIS A 208 8.74 20.10 0.74
CA HIS A 208 9.06 21.38 0.12
C HIS A 208 7.81 22.15 -0.36
N ALA A 209 6.85 21.44 -0.95
CA ALA A 209 5.62 22.03 -1.46
C ALA A 209 4.59 22.34 -0.34
N GLY A 210 4.75 21.77 0.84
CA GLY A 210 3.78 21.85 1.94
C GLY A 210 2.45 21.16 1.65
N ARG A 211 2.40 20.31 0.64
CA ARG A 211 1.19 19.59 0.19
C ARG A 211 1.55 18.34 -0.60
N ASP A 212 0.56 17.47 -0.80
CA ASP A 212 0.71 16.32 -1.70
C ASP A 212 0.83 16.77 -3.17
N LEU A 213 1.45 15.91 -3.97
CA LEU A 213 1.67 16.14 -5.39
C LEU A 213 0.47 15.57 -6.20
N PRO A 214 0.07 16.22 -7.30
CA PRO A 214 -0.92 15.63 -8.21
C PRO A 214 -0.48 14.24 -8.70
N LEU A 215 -1.43 13.34 -8.91
CA LEU A 215 -1.15 11.95 -9.31
C LEU A 215 -0.31 11.86 -10.60
N ASP A 216 -0.59 12.70 -11.60
CA ASP A 216 0.19 12.72 -12.83
C ASP A 216 1.65 13.12 -12.60
N SER A 217 1.90 14.06 -11.68
CA SER A 217 3.26 14.43 -11.26
C SER A 217 3.95 13.26 -10.55
N ARG A 218 3.23 12.56 -9.67
CA ARG A 218 3.74 11.37 -8.98
C ARG A 218 4.08 10.25 -9.96
N ARG A 219 3.22 10.00 -10.95
CA ARG A 219 3.48 9.01 -12.02
C ARG A 219 4.69 9.39 -12.88
N ALA A 220 4.84 10.67 -13.21
CA ALA A 220 6.01 11.14 -13.96
C ALA A 220 7.31 10.95 -13.17
N ILE A 221 7.31 11.26 -11.87
CA ILE A 221 8.45 11.01 -10.98
C ILE A 221 8.76 9.51 -10.92
N TYR A 222 7.74 8.68 -10.73
CA TYR A 222 7.90 7.22 -10.66
C TYR A 222 8.51 6.67 -11.95
N ALA A 223 8.01 7.09 -13.10
CA ALA A 223 8.52 6.67 -14.41
C ALA A 223 9.99 7.02 -14.61
N GLU A 224 10.40 8.23 -14.20
CA GLU A 224 11.80 8.63 -14.31
C GLU A 224 12.70 7.85 -13.36
N VAL A 225 12.28 7.63 -12.11
CA VAL A 225 13.00 6.78 -11.15
C VAL A 225 13.14 5.36 -11.69
N LYS A 226 12.05 4.77 -12.17
CA LYS A 226 12.03 3.42 -12.76
C LYS A 226 13.01 3.33 -13.92
N ARG A 227 13.02 4.33 -14.82
CA ARG A 227 13.94 4.39 -15.96
C ARG A 227 15.41 4.40 -15.51
N VAL A 228 15.77 5.25 -14.53
CA VAL A 228 17.15 5.37 -14.01
C VAL A 228 17.59 4.08 -13.33
N VAL A 229 16.76 3.51 -12.44
CA VAL A 229 17.09 2.28 -11.72
C VAL A 229 17.24 1.08 -12.67
N LEU A 230 16.35 0.96 -13.67
CA LEU A 230 16.44 -0.11 -14.66
C LEU A 230 17.68 0.03 -15.57
N ALA A 231 18.08 1.25 -15.92
CA ALA A 231 19.29 1.49 -16.70
C ALA A 231 20.54 1.04 -15.91
N GLN A 232 20.65 1.47 -14.67
CA GLN A 232 21.77 1.12 -13.80
C GLN A 232 21.85 -0.41 -13.51
N ALA A 233 20.70 -1.07 -13.30
CA ALA A 233 20.67 -2.51 -13.07
C ALA A 233 21.22 -3.33 -14.27
N ARG A 234 21.12 -2.83 -15.49
CA ARG A 234 21.69 -3.46 -16.69
C ARG A 234 23.20 -3.34 -16.76
N GLU A 235 23.79 -2.36 -16.10
CA GLU A 235 25.25 -2.13 -16.08
C GLU A 235 25.99 -3.06 -15.12
N GLY A 236 25.28 -3.79 -14.24
CA GLY A 236 25.84 -4.90 -13.46
C GLY A 236 26.82 -4.52 -12.35
N THR A 237 26.82 -3.27 -11.90
CA THR A 237 27.71 -2.83 -10.82
C THR A 237 27.09 -3.13 -9.45
N GLY A 238 27.82 -3.79 -8.55
CA GLY A 238 27.34 -4.22 -7.21
C GLY A 238 27.07 -3.07 -6.23
N SER A 239 27.42 -1.82 -6.57
CA SER A 239 27.01 -0.60 -5.86
C SER A 239 26.07 0.19 -6.75
N ALA A 240 24.93 0.63 -6.22
CA ALA A 240 24.00 1.45 -6.98
C ALA A 240 24.22 2.93 -6.68
N HIS A 241 24.99 3.59 -7.54
CA HIS A 241 24.99 5.06 -7.62
C HIS A 241 23.89 5.48 -8.60
N LEU A 242 22.87 6.18 -8.11
CA LEU A 242 21.72 6.60 -8.88
C LEU A 242 21.60 8.12 -8.82
N GLU A 243 21.53 8.77 -9.96
CA GLU A 243 21.21 10.18 -10.07
C GLU A 243 19.87 10.37 -10.76
N VAL A 244 18.88 10.91 -10.04
CA VAL A 244 17.56 11.26 -10.58
C VAL A 244 17.47 12.76 -10.68
N SER A 245 17.21 13.29 -11.87
CA SER A 245 17.10 14.73 -12.15
C SER A 245 15.72 15.07 -12.67
N LEU A 246 14.99 15.89 -11.92
CA LEU A 246 13.61 16.27 -12.25
C LEU A 246 13.47 17.78 -12.42
N PRO A 247 12.67 18.25 -13.39
CA PRO A 247 12.26 19.65 -13.42
C PRO A 247 11.37 19.95 -12.22
N VAL A 248 11.57 21.11 -11.60
CA VAL A 248 10.78 21.58 -10.47
C VAL A 248 10.36 23.01 -10.67
N SER A 249 9.18 23.38 -10.11
CA SER A 249 8.74 24.76 -10.12
C SER A 249 9.68 25.63 -9.27
N SER A 250 10.05 26.80 -9.78
CA SER A 250 10.77 27.80 -8.99
C SER A 250 9.81 28.47 -8.00
N SER A 251 10.26 28.64 -6.76
CA SER A 251 9.55 29.46 -5.77
C SER A 251 9.72 30.97 -6.00
N VAL A 252 10.63 31.37 -6.88
CA VAL A 252 10.91 32.75 -7.24
C VAL A 252 10.31 33.05 -8.61
N PRO A 253 9.61 34.17 -8.79
CA PRO A 253 9.11 34.54 -10.11
C PRO A 253 10.24 34.61 -11.14
N GLN A 254 10.08 33.90 -12.24
CA GLN A 254 11.11 33.85 -13.28
C GLN A 254 10.94 35.05 -14.22
N ARG A 255 11.99 35.80 -14.42
CA ARG A 255 12.07 36.89 -15.42
C ARG A 255 12.62 36.41 -16.76
N TYR A 256 13.20 35.21 -16.78
CA TYR A 256 13.82 34.59 -17.94
C TYR A 256 13.33 33.14 -18.05
N ALA A 257 13.41 32.56 -19.23
CA ALA A 257 12.99 31.17 -19.49
C ALA A 257 14.04 30.15 -19.01
N TRP A 258 14.22 30.07 -17.70
CA TRP A 258 15.10 29.05 -17.10
C TRP A 258 14.30 27.83 -16.66
N GLU A 259 14.83 26.65 -16.95
CA GLU A 259 14.38 25.41 -16.35
C GLU A 259 15.16 25.17 -15.05
N VAL A 260 14.44 25.06 -13.93
CA VAL A 260 15.02 24.67 -12.65
C VAL A 260 14.93 23.17 -12.51
N ARG A 261 16.03 22.50 -12.25
CA ARG A 261 16.09 21.06 -11.99
C ARG A 261 16.63 20.80 -10.60
N ARG A 262 16.04 19.79 -9.91
CA ARG A 262 16.62 19.21 -8.70
C ARG A 262 17.19 17.84 -9.02
N LYS A 263 18.26 17.51 -8.30
CA LYS A 263 18.90 16.20 -8.40
C LYS A 263 18.85 15.51 -7.05
N TRP A 264 18.56 14.23 -7.08
CA TRP A 264 18.70 13.32 -5.93
C TRP A 264 19.74 12.29 -6.29
N ILE A 265 20.68 12.09 -5.36
CA ILE A 265 21.76 11.12 -5.49
C ILE A 265 21.57 10.07 -4.42
N PHE A 266 21.53 8.80 -4.82
CA PHE A 266 21.42 7.66 -3.93
C PHE A 266 22.66 6.79 -4.12
N ASP A 267 23.45 6.65 -3.06
CA ASP A 267 24.54 5.67 -2.96
C ASP A 267 24.02 4.50 -2.14
N LEU A 268 23.40 3.52 -2.82
CA LEU A 268 22.82 2.35 -2.17
C LEU A 268 23.91 1.30 -1.96
N VAL A 269 24.34 1.15 -0.71
CA VAL A 269 25.27 0.11 -0.28
C VAL A 269 24.50 -0.97 0.42
N GLU A 270 24.61 -2.22 -0.04
CA GLU A 270 24.04 -3.35 0.69
C GLU A 270 24.71 -3.46 2.07
N THR A 271 23.96 -3.11 3.10
CA THR A 271 24.33 -3.46 4.47
C THR A 271 23.86 -4.88 4.71
N ARG A 272 24.79 -5.82 4.90
CA ARG A 272 24.41 -7.17 5.35
C ARG A 272 23.66 -7.06 6.66
N PRO A 273 22.54 -7.79 6.80
CA PRO A 273 21.77 -7.81 8.06
C PRO A 273 22.59 -8.39 9.21
#